data_5bebc8e8aceb74d76f4ad634855a2095
#
_entry.id   5bebc8e8aceb74d76f4ad634855a2095
#
_cell.length_a   1.000
_cell.length_b   1.000
_cell.length_c   1.000
_cell.angle_alpha   90.00
_cell.angle_beta   90.00
_cell.angle_gamma   90.00
#
_symmetry.space_group_name_H-M   'P 1'
#
loop_
_entity.id
_entity.type
_entity.pdbx_description
1 polymer ?
#
loop_
_entity_poly.entity_id
_entity_poly.type
_entity_poly.pdbx_seq_one_letter_code
_entity_poly.pdbx_strand_id
1 'polypeptide(L)'
;IYEKVNNLGIGAQGLGGLTTVLDVKIKEYPTHAASLPVAIIPNCAANRHIHFQMNGDGAVNLTPPDLSLWPKTVWKPEELAIKVNLDELTDKDKEGWKIGQNLLLTGKILTARDAAHKRLNDLAKNHMPLPSGLSLKGKFLYYVGPVDPVGNEVVGPAGPTTATRMDKYTDTILSHYGVTGMIGKAERGDDAIRSIKENKAVYLVAVGGAAFLVSQAIKASKVIAFDDLGMEAIHEFEVKDMPVTVAVDTRGLSVHKEGMKKWKLIKQG
;
A
#
# COMPACT_ATOMS: atom_id res chain seq x y z
N ILE A 1 14.27 -25.16 6.12
CA ILE A 1 13.27 -24.70 5.16
C ILE A 1 13.40 -23.19 4.97
N TYR A 2 13.30 -22.39 6.04
CA TYR A 2 13.38 -20.92 6.01
C TYR A 2 14.60 -20.43 5.21
N GLU A 3 15.80 -20.82 5.60
CA GLU A 3 17.03 -20.44 4.92
C GLU A 3 17.09 -20.90 3.47
N LYS A 4 16.73 -22.15 3.20
CA LYS A 4 16.78 -22.69 1.85
C LYS A 4 15.85 -21.97 0.88
N VAL A 5 14.65 -21.59 1.31
CA VAL A 5 13.70 -20.86 0.47
C VAL A 5 14.10 -19.41 0.31
N ASN A 6 14.57 -18.77 1.37
CA ASN A 6 15.04 -17.38 1.30
C ASN A 6 16.31 -17.24 0.45
N ASN A 7 17.20 -18.25 0.45
CA ASN A 7 18.42 -18.24 -0.39
C ASN A 7 18.12 -18.36 -1.91
N LEU A 8 16.89 -18.71 -2.30
CA LEU A 8 16.51 -18.71 -3.71
C LEU A 8 16.37 -17.29 -4.31
N GLY A 9 16.18 -16.27 -3.48
CA GLY A 9 16.06 -14.88 -3.91
C GLY A 9 14.86 -14.57 -4.80
N ILE A 10 13.81 -15.40 -4.74
CA ILE A 10 12.58 -15.29 -5.55
C ILE A 10 11.45 -14.63 -4.78
N GLY A 11 10.31 -14.39 -5.44
CA GLY A 11 9.12 -13.80 -4.84
C GLY A 11 9.40 -12.43 -4.25
N ALA A 12 9.06 -12.20 -2.98
CA ALA A 12 9.19 -10.90 -2.33
C ALA A 12 10.65 -10.35 -2.32
N GLN A 13 11.66 -11.23 -2.20
CA GLN A 13 13.07 -10.82 -2.32
C GLN A 13 13.42 -10.34 -3.74
N GLY A 14 12.94 -11.02 -4.76
CA GLY A 14 13.10 -10.59 -6.16
C GLY A 14 12.48 -9.21 -6.42
N LEU A 15 11.50 -8.81 -5.64
CA LEU A 15 10.81 -7.52 -5.69
C LEU A 15 11.40 -6.47 -4.72
N GLY A 16 12.50 -6.80 -4.03
CA GLY A 16 13.17 -5.89 -3.10
C GLY A 16 12.77 -6.06 -1.63
N GLY A 17 12.01 -7.06 -1.28
CA GLY A 17 11.79 -7.48 0.11
C GLY A 17 13.04 -8.15 0.70
N LEU A 18 13.11 -8.25 2.02
CA LEU A 18 14.24 -8.87 2.72
C LEU A 18 14.15 -10.41 2.73
N THR A 19 12.95 -10.96 2.68
CA THR A 19 12.70 -12.40 2.75
C THR A 19 11.61 -12.84 1.79
N THR A 20 11.71 -14.07 1.29
CA THR A 20 10.65 -14.74 0.52
C THR A 20 9.65 -15.41 1.46
N VAL A 21 10.17 -16.06 2.51
CA VAL A 21 9.38 -16.70 3.57
C VAL A 21 9.51 -15.87 4.83
N LEU A 22 8.40 -15.44 5.40
CA LEU A 22 8.38 -14.63 6.62
C LEU A 22 8.57 -15.49 7.87
N ASP A 23 7.96 -16.66 7.88
CA ASP A 23 7.98 -17.53 9.05
C ASP A 23 7.77 -18.99 8.66
N VAL A 24 8.37 -19.89 9.40
CA VAL A 24 8.16 -21.34 9.31
C VAL A 24 7.93 -21.86 10.72
N LYS A 25 6.76 -22.42 10.98
CA LYS A 25 6.44 -23.08 12.23
C LYS A 25 6.42 -24.58 12.01
N ILE A 26 7.13 -25.31 12.86
CA ILE A 26 7.09 -26.76 12.93
C ILE A 26 6.52 -27.12 14.28
N LYS A 27 5.47 -27.93 14.28
CA LYS A 27 4.82 -28.40 15.50
C LYS A 27 4.78 -29.93 15.47
N GLU A 28 5.28 -30.56 16.52
CA GLU A 28 5.10 -32.00 16.69
C GLU A 28 3.61 -32.29 16.95
N TYR A 29 3.07 -33.17 16.13
CA TYR A 29 1.70 -33.59 16.24
C TYR A 29 1.57 -35.06 15.84
N PRO A 30 0.83 -35.89 16.61
CA PRO A 30 0.60 -37.27 16.22
C PRO A 30 -0.14 -37.31 14.88
N THR A 31 0.45 -37.98 13.90
CA THR A 31 -0.14 -38.14 12.57
C THR A 31 -0.28 -39.62 12.25
N HIS A 32 -1.32 -39.99 11.48
CA HIS A 32 -1.50 -41.35 11.02
C HIS A 32 -0.56 -41.65 9.82
N ALA A 33 0.06 -42.81 9.87
CA ALA A 33 0.67 -43.48 8.71
C ALA A 33 1.51 -42.56 7.81
N ALA A 34 2.62 -41.99 8.32
CA ALA A 34 3.55 -41.18 7.56
C ALA A 34 2.94 -39.94 6.86
N SER A 35 1.81 -39.46 7.30
CA SER A 35 1.23 -38.23 6.80
C SER A 35 1.97 -36.99 7.36
N LEU A 36 2.17 -35.97 6.51
CA LEU A 36 2.77 -34.70 6.88
C LEU A 36 1.82 -33.58 6.52
N PRO A 37 1.00 -33.08 7.48
CA PRO A 37 0.17 -31.91 7.23
C PRO A 37 1.04 -30.68 6.95
N VAL A 38 0.78 -30.01 5.82
CA VAL A 38 1.46 -28.78 5.42
C VAL A 38 0.43 -27.70 5.15
N ALA A 39 0.60 -26.54 5.80
CA ALA A 39 -0.18 -25.35 5.49
C ALA A 39 0.74 -24.29 4.88
N ILE A 40 0.33 -23.70 3.78
CA ILE A 40 1.06 -22.64 3.09
C ILE A 40 0.15 -21.43 2.97
N ILE A 41 0.63 -20.27 3.41
CA ILE A 41 -0.04 -19.00 3.24
C ILE A 41 0.78 -18.17 2.25
N PRO A 42 0.47 -18.22 0.94
CA PRO A 42 1.32 -17.62 -0.10
C PRO A 42 1.19 -16.11 -0.20
N ASN A 43 0.10 -15.54 0.33
CA ASN A 43 -0.20 -14.12 0.24
C ASN A 43 -0.71 -13.57 1.58
N CYS A 44 -0.93 -12.25 1.64
CA CYS A 44 -1.58 -11.64 2.78
C CYS A 44 -3.00 -12.19 2.94
N ALA A 45 -3.26 -12.87 4.08
CA ALA A 45 -4.55 -13.50 4.37
C ALA A 45 -5.58 -12.54 4.98
N ALA A 46 -5.33 -11.23 4.97
CA ALA A 46 -6.22 -10.24 5.56
C ALA A 46 -7.63 -10.35 4.96
N ASN A 47 -8.58 -10.77 5.77
CA ASN A 47 -10.03 -10.89 5.49
C ASN A 47 -10.47 -11.93 4.43
N ARG A 48 -9.55 -12.67 3.81
CA ARG A 48 -9.91 -13.68 2.81
C ARG A 48 -9.34 -15.04 3.21
N HIS A 49 -9.95 -15.66 4.23
CA HIS A 49 -9.64 -17.01 4.66
C HIS A 49 -10.92 -17.80 4.86
N ILE A 50 -10.84 -19.10 4.74
CA ILE A 50 -11.93 -20.03 4.97
C ILE A 50 -11.41 -21.25 5.70
N HIS A 51 -12.20 -21.79 6.61
CA HIS A 51 -11.91 -23.05 7.26
C HIS A 51 -12.63 -24.17 6.50
N PHE A 52 -11.91 -25.23 6.19
CA PHE A 52 -12.47 -26.41 5.56
C PHE A 52 -11.77 -27.67 6.06
N GLN A 53 -12.46 -28.79 5.96
CA GLN A 53 -11.92 -30.10 6.29
C GLN A 53 -11.85 -30.95 5.04
N MET A 54 -10.68 -31.53 4.78
CA MET A 54 -10.51 -32.49 3.69
C MET A 54 -10.71 -33.90 4.23
N ASN A 55 -11.66 -34.66 3.64
CA ASN A 55 -12.00 -36.01 4.02
C ASN A 55 -11.45 -37.07 3.03
N GLY A 56 -10.74 -36.66 1.98
CA GLY A 56 -10.24 -37.55 0.94
C GLY A 56 -11.23 -37.82 -0.19
N ASP A 57 -12.42 -37.25 -0.17
CA ASP A 57 -13.51 -37.52 -1.11
C ASP A 57 -13.50 -36.62 -2.35
N GLY A 58 -12.41 -35.92 -2.61
CA GLY A 58 -12.27 -35.01 -3.76
C GLY A 58 -12.42 -33.51 -3.40
N ALA A 59 -12.93 -32.72 -4.35
CA ALA A 59 -13.08 -31.29 -4.18
C ALA A 59 -14.09 -30.93 -3.08
N VAL A 60 -13.68 -30.04 -2.18
CA VAL A 60 -14.53 -29.56 -1.08
C VAL A 60 -15.46 -28.47 -1.59
N ASN A 61 -16.77 -28.66 -1.39
CA ASN A 61 -17.72 -27.56 -1.61
C ASN A 61 -17.65 -26.59 -0.44
N LEU A 62 -17.11 -25.40 -0.71
CA LEU A 62 -17.01 -24.33 0.27
C LEU A 62 -18.29 -23.48 0.24
N THR A 63 -18.94 -23.37 1.39
CA THR A 63 -20.03 -22.41 1.55
C THR A 63 -19.41 -21.04 1.79
N PRO A 64 -19.67 -20.04 0.94
CA PRO A 64 -19.19 -18.68 1.21
C PRO A 64 -19.67 -18.18 2.58
N PRO A 65 -18.87 -17.37 3.30
CA PRO A 65 -19.30 -16.79 4.55
C PRO A 65 -20.55 -15.92 4.32
N ASP A 66 -21.50 -16.01 5.24
CA ASP A 66 -22.69 -15.15 5.22
C ASP A 66 -22.30 -13.71 5.62
N LEU A 67 -22.12 -12.85 4.63
CA LEU A 67 -21.75 -11.45 4.82
C LEU A 67 -22.88 -10.62 5.45
N SER A 68 -24.12 -11.13 5.50
CA SER A 68 -25.24 -10.43 6.14
C SER A 68 -25.07 -10.31 7.67
N LEU A 69 -24.27 -11.22 8.26
CA LEU A 69 -23.93 -11.21 9.68
C LEU A 69 -22.92 -10.13 10.06
N TRP A 70 -22.28 -9.51 9.08
CA TRP A 70 -21.28 -8.47 9.33
C TRP A 70 -21.96 -7.11 9.49
N PRO A 71 -21.52 -6.30 10.47
CA PRO A 71 -22.08 -4.96 10.63
C PRO A 71 -21.84 -4.14 9.37
N LYS A 72 -22.89 -3.52 8.85
CA LYS A 72 -22.78 -2.55 7.75
C LYS A 72 -22.14 -1.28 8.31
N THR A 73 -20.83 -1.21 8.23
CA THR A 73 -20.11 -0.01 8.65
C THR A 73 -20.23 1.04 7.54
N VAL A 74 -20.95 2.11 7.84
CA VAL A 74 -20.96 3.31 6.96
C VAL A 74 -19.88 4.23 7.47
N TRP A 75 -18.82 4.37 6.69
CA TRP A 75 -17.78 5.35 6.99
C TRP A 75 -18.36 6.76 6.78
N LYS A 76 -18.16 7.63 7.75
CA LYS A 76 -18.50 9.06 7.65
C LYS A 76 -17.19 9.85 7.75
N PRO A 77 -16.95 10.82 6.82
CA PRO A 77 -15.81 11.71 6.92
C PRO A 77 -15.82 12.48 8.27
N GLU A 78 -14.65 12.73 8.83
CA GLU A 78 -14.54 13.66 9.95
C GLU A 78 -14.93 15.08 9.49
N GLU A 79 -15.77 15.77 10.27
CA GLU A 79 -16.26 17.11 9.94
C GLU A 79 -15.15 18.14 9.77
N LEU A 80 -13.98 17.93 10.42
CA LEU A 80 -12.81 18.82 10.40
C LEU A 80 -11.79 18.47 9.30
N ALA A 81 -12.02 17.45 8.49
CA ALA A 81 -11.10 17.06 7.43
C ALA A 81 -11.18 18.05 6.24
N ILE A 82 -10.01 18.39 5.69
CA ILE A 82 -9.91 19.27 4.53
C ILE A 82 -10.24 18.49 3.26
N LYS A 83 -11.23 18.94 2.50
CA LYS A 83 -11.54 18.35 1.18
C LYS A 83 -10.53 18.85 0.16
N VAL A 84 -9.96 17.91 -0.60
CA VAL A 84 -8.93 18.16 -1.61
C VAL A 84 -9.38 17.58 -2.93
N ASN A 85 -9.51 18.44 -3.93
CA ASN A 85 -9.68 18.04 -5.32
C ASN A 85 -8.29 17.94 -5.97
N LEU A 86 -7.86 16.72 -6.31
CA LEU A 86 -6.53 16.47 -6.86
C LEU A 86 -6.35 17.04 -8.27
N ASP A 87 -7.44 17.22 -9.02
CA ASP A 87 -7.40 17.78 -10.38
C ASP A 87 -7.19 19.30 -10.39
N GLU A 88 -7.47 19.97 -9.25
CA GLU A 88 -7.32 21.42 -9.06
C GLU A 88 -6.18 21.77 -8.09
N LEU A 89 -5.50 20.78 -7.54
CA LEU A 89 -4.50 20.94 -6.51
C LEU A 89 -3.26 21.69 -7.02
N THR A 90 -2.93 22.78 -6.35
CA THR A 90 -1.73 23.57 -6.66
C THR A 90 -0.58 23.27 -5.68
N ASP A 91 0.64 23.65 -6.04
CA ASP A 91 1.79 23.55 -5.12
C ASP A 91 1.59 24.40 -3.87
N LYS A 92 0.94 25.58 -4.02
CA LYS A 92 0.63 26.46 -2.89
C LYS A 92 -0.32 25.81 -1.88
N ASP A 93 -1.29 25.02 -2.33
CA ASP A 93 -2.19 24.30 -1.44
C ASP A 93 -1.43 23.27 -0.61
N LYS A 94 -0.53 22.50 -1.25
CA LYS A 94 0.32 21.52 -0.56
C LYS A 94 1.27 22.17 0.45
N GLU A 95 1.83 23.33 0.13
CA GLU A 95 2.68 24.10 1.05
C GLU A 95 1.92 24.59 2.30
N GLY A 96 0.61 24.76 2.19
CA GLY A 96 -0.28 25.09 3.30
C GLY A 96 -0.57 23.93 4.25
N TRP A 97 -0.34 22.69 3.84
CA TRP A 97 -0.63 21.52 4.67
C TRP A 97 0.36 21.38 5.82
N LYS A 98 -0.18 20.92 6.95
CA LYS A 98 0.62 20.68 8.18
C LYS A 98 0.55 19.21 8.55
N ILE A 99 1.62 18.69 9.13
CA ILE A 99 1.64 17.32 9.66
C ILE A 99 0.49 17.10 10.64
N GLY A 100 -0.14 15.92 10.57
CA GLY A 100 -1.29 15.57 11.40
C GLY A 100 -2.64 16.06 10.89
N GLN A 101 -2.70 16.86 9.82
CA GLN A 101 -3.97 17.25 9.22
C GLN A 101 -4.62 16.07 8.49
N ASN A 102 -5.93 15.91 8.69
CA ASN A 102 -6.75 14.96 7.97
C ASN A 102 -7.28 15.58 6.68
N LEU A 103 -7.11 14.85 5.58
CA LEU A 103 -7.55 15.25 4.24
C LEU A 103 -8.52 14.20 3.68
N LEU A 104 -9.42 14.66 2.82
CA LEU A 104 -10.31 13.83 2.02
C LEU A 104 -9.99 14.06 0.55
N LEU A 105 -9.32 13.08 -0.07
CA LEU A 105 -8.87 13.20 -1.45
C LEU A 105 -9.98 12.80 -2.42
N THR A 106 -10.24 13.63 -3.42
CA THR A 106 -11.11 13.33 -4.56
C THR A 106 -10.36 13.58 -5.86
N GLY A 107 -10.48 12.67 -6.83
CA GLY A 107 -9.81 12.74 -8.13
C GLY A 107 -9.02 11.48 -8.45
N LYS A 108 -8.03 11.58 -9.33
CA LYS A 108 -7.29 10.44 -9.83
C LYS A 108 -5.94 10.27 -9.14
N ILE A 109 -5.67 9.06 -8.66
CA ILE A 109 -4.38 8.64 -8.10
C ILE A 109 -3.87 7.41 -8.84
N LEU A 110 -2.57 7.18 -8.82
CA LEU A 110 -1.95 5.99 -9.39
C LEU A 110 -1.51 5.03 -8.29
N THR A 111 -1.56 3.74 -8.57
CA THR A 111 -1.00 2.75 -7.65
C THR A 111 0.41 2.39 -8.07
N ALA A 112 1.32 2.24 -7.13
CA ALA A 112 2.63 1.65 -7.35
C ALA A 112 3.19 1.13 -6.02
N ARG A 113 3.68 -0.10 -5.99
CA ARG A 113 4.44 -0.62 -4.85
C ARG A 113 5.72 -1.29 -5.33
N ASP A 114 6.23 -2.29 -4.63
CA ASP A 114 7.59 -2.81 -4.76
C ASP A 114 8.02 -3.09 -6.21
N ALA A 115 7.26 -3.90 -6.97
CA ALA A 115 7.62 -4.29 -8.33
C ALA A 115 7.53 -3.12 -9.32
N ALA A 116 6.46 -2.33 -9.23
CA ALA A 116 6.29 -1.17 -10.08
C ALA A 116 7.38 -0.12 -9.83
N HIS A 117 7.71 0.19 -8.56
CA HIS A 117 8.79 1.10 -8.22
C HIS A 117 10.15 0.61 -8.74
N LYS A 118 10.44 -0.68 -8.57
CA LYS A 118 11.66 -1.27 -9.11
C LYS A 118 11.74 -1.06 -10.62
N ARG A 119 10.67 -1.38 -11.34
CA ARG A 119 10.61 -1.26 -12.81
C ARG A 119 10.76 0.21 -13.26
N LEU A 120 10.08 1.15 -12.61
CA LEU A 120 10.24 2.58 -12.87
C LEU A 120 11.69 3.04 -12.66
N ASN A 121 12.30 2.62 -11.54
CA ASN A 121 13.69 2.96 -11.26
C ASN A 121 14.66 2.35 -12.28
N ASP A 122 14.41 1.13 -12.74
CA ASP A 122 15.24 0.48 -13.78
C ASP A 122 15.08 1.19 -15.13
N LEU A 123 13.87 1.63 -15.50
CA LEU A 123 13.65 2.45 -16.68
C LEU A 123 14.42 3.78 -16.60
N ALA A 124 14.35 4.49 -15.48
CA ALA A 124 15.06 5.75 -15.27
C ALA A 124 16.58 5.55 -15.37
N LYS A 125 17.14 4.54 -14.73
CA LYS A 125 18.59 4.24 -14.78
C LYS A 125 19.09 3.89 -16.16
N ASN A 126 18.26 3.24 -16.97
CA ASN A 126 18.60 2.84 -18.33
C ASN A 126 18.16 3.90 -19.37
N HIS A 127 17.71 5.08 -18.95
CA HIS A 127 17.20 6.15 -19.81
C HIS A 127 16.10 5.69 -20.79
N MET A 128 15.31 4.70 -20.36
CA MET A 128 14.19 4.17 -21.13
C MET A 128 12.92 5.01 -20.90
N PRO A 129 12.11 5.23 -21.93
CA PRO A 129 10.84 5.95 -21.76
C PRO A 129 9.84 5.18 -20.94
N LEU A 130 8.90 5.90 -20.31
CA LEU A 130 7.73 5.28 -19.70
C LEU A 130 6.87 4.59 -20.78
N PRO A 131 6.10 3.56 -20.39
CA PRO A 131 5.07 2.99 -21.27
C PRO A 131 4.14 4.06 -21.83
N SER A 132 3.69 3.85 -23.07
CA SER A 132 2.76 4.76 -23.74
C SER A 132 1.50 4.97 -22.87
N GLY A 133 1.11 6.23 -22.69
CA GLY A 133 -0.06 6.60 -21.89
C GLY A 133 0.19 6.73 -20.39
N LEU A 134 1.36 6.33 -19.87
CA LEU A 134 1.69 6.55 -18.46
C LEU A 134 2.36 7.92 -18.26
N SER A 135 1.77 8.75 -17.42
CA SER A 135 2.37 9.99 -16.93
C SER A 135 2.31 10.04 -15.42
N LEU A 136 3.47 10.24 -14.79
CA LEU A 136 3.61 10.31 -13.33
C LEU A 136 3.71 11.75 -12.82
N LYS A 137 4.02 12.70 -13.70
CA LYS A 137 4.23 14.11 -13.33
C LYS A 137 2.98 14.72 -12.72
N GLY A 138 3.13 15.29 -11.53
CA GLY A 138 2.04 15.90 -10.77
C GLY A 138 1.05 14.91 -10.15
N LYS A 139 1.29 13.61 -10.23
CA LYS A 139 0.38 12.58 -9.70
C LYS A 139 0.71 12.21 -8.26
N PHE A 140 -0.27 11.62 -7.59
CA PHE A 140 -0.11 10.94 -6.32
C PHE A 140 0.06 9.44 -6.56
N LEU A 141 1.02 8.83 -5.86
CA LEU A 141 1.23 7.38 -5.89
C LEU A 141 0.72 6.74 -4.60
N TYR A 142 -0.25 5.87 -4.71
CA TYR A 142 -0.74 5.06 -3.61
C TYR A 142 0.00 3.73 -3.57
N TYR A 143 0.67 3.48 -2.45
CA TYR A 143 1.44 2.25 -2.22
C TYR A 143 0.51 1.11 -1.85
N VAL A 144 -0.08 0.51 -2.84
CA VAL A 144 -1.06 -0.56 -2.69
C VAL A 144 -0.91 -1.59 -3.81
N GLY A 145 -1.22 -2.83 -3.50
CA GLY A 145 -1.55 -3.87 -4.47
C GLY A 145 -3.00 -4.27 -4.18
N PRO A 146 -3.95 -3.78 -4.96
CA PRO A 146 -5.35 -4.09 -4.73
C PRO A 146 -5.61 -5.58 -4.91
N VAL A 147 -6.47 -6.12 -4.07
CA VAL A 147 -6.98 -7.49 -4.24
C VAL A 147 -8.05 -7.47 -5.34
N ASP A 148 -8.16 -8.54 -6.08
CA ASP A 148 -9.19 -8.68 -7.11
C ASP A 148 -10.59 -8.50 -6.52
N PRO A 149 -11.50 -7.81 -7.25
CA PRO A 149 -12.85 -7.58 -6.78
C PRO A 149 -13.67 -8.87 -6.71
N VAL A 150 -14.63 -8.90 -5.81
CA VAL A 150 -15.59 -9.98 -5.69
C VAL A 150 -17.01 -9.40 -5.81
N GLY A 151 -17.83 -10.04 -6.65
CA GLY A 151 -19.19 -9.57 -6.91
C GLY A 151 -19.21 -8.18 -7.55
N ASN A 152 -19.84 -7.21 -6.91
CA ASN A 152 -20.01 -5.84 -7.40
C ASN A 152 -18.95 -4.85 -6.90
N GLU A 153 -17.86 -5.34 -6.30
CA GLU A 153 -16.76 -4.48 -5.87
C GLU A 153 -16.04 -3.85 -7.08
N VAL A 154 -15.64 -2.60 -6.97
CA VAL A 154 -14.73 -1.95 -7.95
C VAL A 154 -13.33 -2.52 -7.85
N VAL A 155 -12.87 -2.69 -6.62
CA VAL A 155 -11.63 -3.38 -6.24
C VAL A 155 -11.90 -4.13 -4.95
N GLY A 156 -11.16 -5.20 -4.69
CA GLY A 156 -11.15 -5.83 -3.38
C GLY A 156 -10.45 -4.97 -2.34
N PRO A 157 -10.12 -5.51 -1.16
CA PRO A 157 -9.39 -4.78 -0.14
C PRO A 157 -8.13 -4.11 -0.69
N ALA A 158 -8.03 -2.78 -0.53
CA ALA A 158 -6.97 -1.95 -1.08
C ALA A 158 -6.27 -1.15 0.04
N GLY A 159 -5.72 -1.86 1.02
CA GLY A 159 -5.02 -1.26 2.15
C GLY A 159 -3.60 -0.79 1.81
N PRO A 160 -3.12 0.27 2.48
CA PRO A 160 -1.80 0.81 2.21
C PRO A 160 -0.69 -0.16 2.60
N THR A 161 0.37 -0.16 1.81
CA THR A 161 1.62 -0.89 2.08
C THR A 161 2.59 -0.04 2.90
N THR A 162 3.48 -0.69 3.65
CA THR A 162 4.56 -0.03 4.40
C THR A 162 5.47 0.74 3.45
N ALA A 163 5.57 2.06 3.67
CA ALA A 163 6.23 2.97 2.75
C ALA A 163 7.76 2.86 2.75
N THR A 164 8.38 2.48 3.87
CA THR A 164 9.84 2.38 4.04
C THR A 164 10.50 1.49 2.98
N ARG A 165 9.80 0.49 2.45
CA ARG A 165 10.33 -0.36 1.38
C ARG A 165 10.57 0.41 0.06
N MET A 166 9.82 1.47 -0.18
CA MET A 166 9.94 2.34 -1.35
C MET A 166 10.93 3.49 -1.15
N ASP A 167 11.51 3.66 0.04
CA ASP A 167 12.41 4.79 0.34
C ASP A 167 13.59 4.89 -0.62
N LYS A 168 14.18 3.76 -0.97
CA LYS A 168 15.29 3.66 -1.93
C LYS A 168 14.96 4.14 -3.36
N TYR A 169 13.69 4.26 -3.69
CA TYR A 169 13.22 4.72 -4.99
C TYR A 169 12.68 6.15 -4.94
N THR A 170 12.51 6.72 -3.75
CA THR A 170 11.80 7.97 -3.54
C THR A 170 12.39 9.11 -4.35
N ASP A 171 13.72 9.22 -4.38
CA ASP A 171 14.39 10.27 -5.14
C ASP A 171 14.10 10.17 -6.64
N THR A 172 14.24 8.99 -7.23
CA THR A 172 13.90 8.77 -8.65
C THR A 172 12.43 9.12 -8.95
N ILE A 173 11.51 8.73 -8.07
CA ILE A 173 10.09 8.96 -8.26
C ILE A 173 9.74 10.45 -8.19
N LEU A 174 10.35 11.18 -7.28
CA LEU A 174 10.09 12.60 -7.09
C LEU A 174 10.87 13.48 -8.09
N SER A 175 12.18 13.31 -8.18
CA SER A 175 13.05 14.20 -8.98
C SER A 175 12.98 13.89 -10.48
N HIS A 176 13.00 12.60 -10.86
CA HIS A 176 13.02 12.22 -12.28
C HIS A 176 11.61 12.19 -12.88
N TYR A 177 10.63 11.61 -12.17
CA TYR A 177 9.27 11.48 -12.69
C TYR A 177 8.30 12.60 -12.27
N GLY A 178 8.70 13.44 -11.35
CA GLY A 178 7.91 14.60 -10.92
C GLY A 178 6.62 14.24 -10.17
N VAL A 179 6.58 13.09 -9.47
CA VAL A 179 5.48 12.74 -8.58
C VAL A 179 5.39 13.79 -7.46
N THR A 180 4.19 14.20 -7.10
CA THR A 180 3.97 15.29 -6.16
C THR A 180 3.51 14.83 -4.78
N GLY A 181 3.04 13.59 -4.65
CA GLY A 181 2.61 13.04 -3.38
C GLY A 181 2.63 11.51 -3.36
N MET A 182 2.79 10.96 -2.20
CA MET A 182 2.80 9.52 -1.97
C MET A 182 1.87 9.18 -0.83
N ILE A 183 1.16 8.06 -0.93
CA ILE A 183 0.22 7.59 0.07
C ILE A 183 0.64 6.17 0.48
N GLY A 184 0.84 5.94 1.77
CA GLY A 184 1.26 4.64 2.28
C GLY A 184 0.87 4.45 3.75
N LYS A 185 1.62 3.62 4.46
CA LYS A 185 1.53 3.49 5.92
C LYS A 185 2.93 3.48 6.53
N ALA A 186 3.00 3.70 7.86
CA ALA A 186 4.22 3.81 8.64
C ALA A 186 5.09 5.03 8.27
N GLU A 187 6.26 5.11 8.87
CA GLU A 187 7.21 6.21 8.74
C GLU A 187 8.00 6.16 7.43
N ARG A 188 8.76 7.24 7.18
CA ARG A 188 9.76 7.34 6.10
C ARG A 188 11.16 7.53 6.70
N GLY A 189 12.16 6.95 6.06
CA GLY A 189 13.56 7.17 6.40
C GLY A 189 14.04 8.59 6.07
N ASP A 190 15.19 8.96 6.64
CA ASP A 190 15.74 10.32 6.55
C ASP A 190 16.02 10.77 5.11
N ASP A 191 16.55 9.89 4.28
CA ASP A 191 16.82 10.18 2.87
C ASP A 191 15.53 10.43 2.08
N ALA A 192 14.49 9.64 2.34
CA ALA A 192 13.19 9.85 1.73
C ALA A 192 12.56 11.17 2.16
N ILE A 193 12.65 11.52 3.46
CA ILE A 193 12.14 12.81 3.97
C ILE A 193 12.90 13.98 3.34
N ARG A 194 14.23 13.86 3.17
CA ARG A 194 15.04 14.87 2.50
C ARG A 194 14.57 15.06 1.05
N SER A 195 14.41 13.99 0.29
CA SER A 195 13.93 14.06 -1.09
C SER A 195 12.51 14.63 -1.19
N ILE A 196 11.61 14.31 -0.25
CA ILE A 196 10.27 14.91 -0.15
C ILE A 196 10.37 16.42 -0.01
N LYS A 197 11.23 16.91 0.89
CA LYS A 197 11.46 18.34 1.11
C LYS A 197 12.04 19.04 -0.14
N GLU A 198 13.08 18.47 -0.73
CA GLU A 198 13.78 19.03 -1.90
C GLU A 198 12.86 19.16 -3.11
N ASN A 199 11.96 18.20 -3.31
CA ASN A 199 11.00 18.19 -4.40
C ASN A 199 9.64 18.83 -4.04
N LYS A 200 9.50 19.47 -2.87
CA LYS A 200 8.24 20.04 -2.36
C LYS A 200 7.05 19.08 -2.47
N ALA A 201 7.32 17.79 -2.33
CA ALA A 201 6.33 16.75 -2.32
C ALA A 201 5.74 16.54 -0.92
N VAL A 202 4.75 15.66 -0.82
CA VAL A 202 4.13 15.28 0.47
C VAL A 202 4.06 13.77 0.62
N TYR A 203 4.09 13.30 1.85
CA TYR A 203 3.77 11.93 2.16
C TYR A 203 2.55 11.88 3.08
N LEU A 204 1.56 11.13 2.65
CA LEU A 204 0.30 10.94 3.36
C LEU A 204 0.21 9.51 3.86
N VAL A 205 -0.42 9.32 5.01
CA VAL A 205 -0.73 7.96 5.50
C VAL A 205 -2.22 7.69 5.36
N ALA A 206 -2.55 6.53 4.83
CA ALA A 206 -3.87 5.97 4.92
C ALA A 206 -3.95 4.97 6.08
N VAL A 207 -5.13 4.74 6.62
CA VAL A 207 -5.31 3.88 7.80
C VAL A 207 -4.98 2.43 7.43
N GLY A 208 -3.95 1.88 8.07
CA GLY A 208 -3.62 0.46 7.99
C GLY A 208 -4.68 -0.38 8.74
N GLY A 209 -4.98 -1.58 8.22
CA GLY A 209 -6.01 -2.44 8.80
C GLY A 209 -7.45 -2.14 8.36
N ALA A 210 -7.70 -0.98 7.77
CA ALA A 210 -9.00 -0.57 7.24
C ALA A 210 -9.09 -0.72 5.70
N ALA A 211 -8.44 -1.74 5.12
CA ALA A 211 -8.34 -1.95 3.68
C ALA A 211 -9.70 -1.95 2.97
N PHE A 212 -10.70 -2.54 3.59
CA PHE A 212 -12.07 -2.55 3.07
C PHE A 212 -12.71 -1.15 3.08
N LEU A 213 -12.52 -0.37 4.16
CA LEU A 213 -13.05 0.99 4.24
C LEU A 213 -12.39 1.92 3.23
N VAL A 214 -11.08 1.79 3.03
CA VAL A 214 -10.34 2.56 2.02
C VAL A 214 -10.80 2.20 0.62
N SER A 215 -11.05 0.90 0.33
CA SER A 215 -11.54 0.48 -0.99
C SER A 215 -12.91 1.07 -1.33
N GLN A 216 -13.74 1.37 -0.35
CA GLN A 216 -15.03 2.03 -0.57
C GLN A 216 -14.89 3.46 -1.12
N ALA A 217 -13.77 4.13 -0.88
CA ALA A 217 -13.50 5.44 -1.47
C ALA A 217 -13.10 5.34 -2.96
N ILE A 218 -12.71 4.15 -3.44
CA ILE A 218 -12.32 3.91 -4.83
C ILE A 218 -13.58 3.68 -5.67
N LYS A 219 -13.83 4.56 -6.63
CA LYS A 219 -15.03 4.56 -7.49
C LYS A 219 -14.78 3.93 -8.85
N ALA A 220 -13.55 3.96 -9.33
CA ALA A 220 -13.14 3.28 -10.56
C ALA A 220 -11.68 2.81 -10.44
N SER A 221 -11.35 1.74 -11.16
CA SER A 221 -10.01 1.18 -11.26
C SER A 221 -9.73 0.74 -12.69
N LYS A 222 -8.58 1.11 -13.20
CA LYS A 222 -8.11 0.69 -14.52
C LYS A 222 -6.61 0.45 -14.49
N VAL A 223 -6.16 -0.70 -14.97
CA VAL A 223 -4.73 -0.94 -15.22
C VAL A 223 -4.28 -0.04 -16.36
N ILE A 224 -3.20 0.70 -16.17
CA ILE A 224 -2.64 1.63 -17.16
C ILE A 224 -1.21 1.29 -17.57
N ALA A 225 -0.48 0.54 -16.76
CA ALA A 225 0.86 0.05 -17.12
C ALA A 225 1.27 -1.18 -16.29
N PHE A 226 2.21 -1.93 -16.82
CA PHE A 226 2.84 -3.09 -16.18
C PHE A 226 1.83 -4.19 -15.83
N ASP A 227 0.92 -4.48 -16.72
CA ASP A 227 -0.14 -5.48 -16.57
C ASP A 227 0.40 -6.87 -16.15
N ASP A 228 1.57 -7.23 -16.63
CA ASP A 228 2.28 -8.46 -16.27
C ASP A 228 2.67 -8.57 -14.79
N LEU A 229 2.60 -7.48 -14.02
CA LEU A 229 2.84 -7.48 -12.57
C LEU A 229 1.60 -7.86 -11.74
N GLY A 230 0.46 -8.13 -12.36
CA GLY A 230 -0.77 -8.48 -11.66
C GLY A 230 -1.19 -7.41 -10.66
N MET A 231 -1.39 -7.77 -9.39
CA MET A 231 -1.79 -6.82 -8.35
C MET A 231 -0.76 -5.70 -8.08
N GLU A 232 0.45 -5.82 -8.58
CA GLU A 232 1.48 -4.77 -8.51
C GLU A 232 1.59 -3.94 -9.80
N ALA A 233 0.69 -4.15 -10.77
CA ALA A 233 0.53 -3.27 -11.92
C ALA A 233 0.22 -1.84 -11.48
N ILE A 234 0.47 -0.88 -12.35
CA ILE A 234 0.04 0.50 -12.10
C ILE A 234 -1.43 0.63 -12.52
N HIS A 235 -2.28 0.84 -11.54
CA HIS A 235 -3.69 1.17 -11.75
C HIS A 235 -3.89 2.67 -11.62
N GLU A 236 -4.80 3.22 -12.40
CA GLU A 236 -5.42 4.52 -12.12
C GLU A 236 -6.69 4.26 -11.29
N PHE A 237 -6.74 4.83 -10.09
CA PHE A 237 -7.93 4.84 -9.26
C PHE A 237 -8.59 6.21 -9.33
N GLU A 238 -9.90 6.22 -9.52
CA GLU A 238 -10.72 7.39 -9.25
C GLU A 238 -11.24 7.27 -7.80
N VAL A 239 -10.85 8.21 -6.95
CA VAL A 239 -11.22 8.21 -5.53
C VAL A 239 -12.18 9.36 -5.22
N LYS A 240 -13.04 9.13 -4.22
CA LYS A 240 -13.94 10.15 -3.68
C LYS A 240 -13.89 10.14 -2.16
N ASP A 241 -13.53 11.29 -1.59
CA ASP A 241 -13.41 11.50 -0.16
C ASP A 241 -12.48 10.47 0.52
N MET A 242 -11.40 10.06 -0.14
CA MET A 242 -10.44 9.09 0.41
C MET A 242 -9.73 9.68 1.63
N PRO A 243 -9.86 9.08 2.83
CA PRO A 243 -9.28 9.63 4.04
C PRO A 243 -7.78 9.35 4.12
N VAL A 244 -7.02 10.40 4.35
CA VAL A 244 -5.58 10.34 4.59
C VAL A 244 -5.15 11.40 5.58
N THR A 245 -3.98 11.22 6.21
CA THR A 245 -3.38 12.18 7.13
C THR A 245 -2.01 12.61 6.60
N VAL A 246 -1.68 13.89 6.69
CA VAL A 246 -0.36 14.42 6.31
C VAL A 246 0.69 13.89 7.29
N ALA A 247 1.57 13.02 6.81
CA ALA A 247 2.62 12.41 7.64
C ALA A 247 3.98 13.08 7.44
N VAL A 248 4.30 13.53 6.22
CA VAL A 248 5.46 14.39 5.96
C VAL A 248 4.99 15.53 5.04
N ASP A 249 5.21 16.77 5.48
CA ASP A 249 4.85 17.95 4.72
C ASP A 249 5.96 18.39 3.74
N THR A 250 5.69 19.40 2.92
CA THR A 250 6.64 19.93 1.93
C THR A 250 7.91 20.53 2.54
N ARG A 251 7.94 20.79 3.83
CA ARG A 251 9.11 21.28 4.59
C ARG A 251 9.95 20.14 5.16
N GLY A 252 9.50 18.89 5.01
CA GLY A 252 10.16 17.72 5.56
C GLY A 252 9.90 17.49 7.05
N LEU A 253 8.88 18.13 7.63
CA LEU A 253 8.43 17.82 8.99
C LEU A 253 7.69 16.48 8.96
N SER A 254 7.99 15.60 9.90
CA SER A 254 7.39 14.26 10.00
C SER A 254 6.59 14.13 11.30
N VAL A 255 5.33 13.73 11.19
CA VAL A 255 4.48 13.46 12.36
C VAL A 255 5.08 12.38 13.27
N HIS A 256 5.71 11.36 12.69
CA HIS A 256 6.34 10.28 13.46
C HIS A 256 7.52 10.80 14.29
N LYS A 257 8.38 11.67 13.71
CA LYS A 257 9.54 12.24 14.42
C LYS A 257 9.12 13.25 15.49
N GLU A 258 8.19 14.15 15.14
CA GLU A 258 7.71 15.16 16.09
C GLU A 258 6.90 14.52 17.23
N GLY A 259 6.10 13.49 16.94
CA GLY A 259 5.39 12.72 17.96
C GLY A 259 6.34 12.09 18.98
N MET A 260 7.42 11.42 18.50
CA MET A 260 8.42 10.83 19.39
C MET A 260 9.10 11.87 20.29
N LYS A 261 9.46 13.04 19.76
CA LYS A 261 10.06 14.12 20.56
C LYS A 261 9.10 14.58 21.66
N LYS A 262 7.85 14.85 21.30
CA LYS A 262 6.82 15.31 22.23
C LYS A 262 6.59 14.35 23.40
N TRP A 263 6.53 13.03 23.13
CA TRP A 263 6.27 12.05 24.17
C TRP A 263 7.49 11.67 25.01
N LYS A 264 8.73 11.82 24.47
CA LYS A 264 9.95 11.67 25.29
C LYS A 264 10.06 12.72 26.41
N LEU A 265 9.60 13.94 26.17
CA LEU A 265 9.65 15.01 27.17
C LEU A 265 8.68 14.79 28.34
N ILE A 266 7.58 14.05 28.13
CA ILE A 266 6.59 13.77 29.19
C ILE A 266 7.09 12.70 30.19
N LYS A 267 8.08 11.88 29.85
CA LYS A 267 8.64 10.85 30.73
C LYS A 267 9.78 11.34 31.63
N GLN A 268 10.19 12.60 31.56
CA GLN A 268 11.27 13.20 32.35
C GLN A 268 10.76 14.17 33.40
N GLY A 269 9.45 14.22 33.63
CA GLY A 269 8.80 15.00 34.70
C GLY A 269 8.31 14.14 35.83
#